data_9e54b8b3ec15c94c65aa4d8b76784617
#
_entry.id   9e54b8b3ec15c94c65aa4d8b76784617
#
_cell.length_a   1.000
_cell.length_b   1.000
_cell.length_c   1.000
_cell.angle_alpha   90.00
_cell.angle_beta   90.00
_cell.angle_gamma   90.00
#
_symmetry.space_group_name_H-M   'P 1'
#
loop_
_entity.id
_entity.type
_entity.pdbx_description
1 polymer ?
#
loop_
_entity_poly.entity_id
_entity_poly.type
_entity_poly.pdbx_seq_one_letter_code
_entity_poly.pdbx_strand_id
1 'polypeptide(L)'
;MVFQGSALFDSMTVLENIIFPLRMFSDNSDSEMITRAREVIKRVDLKDVDDKFPSEISGGMKKRVAIARAIVLNPKYLFCDEPNSGLDPKTAIIIDKLIQEITVEYDITTVINTHDMNSVME
;
A
#
# COMPACT_ATOMS: atom_id res chain seq x y z
N MET A 1 7.83 0.11 2.49
CA MET A 1 7.37 0.12 3.88
C MET A 1 5.97 0.73 3.97
N VAL A 2 5.11 0.09 4.75
CA VAL A 2 3.75 0.60 5.01
C VAL A 2 3.71 1.08 6.45
N PHE A 3 3.37 2.35 6.63
CA PHE A 3 3.36 2.96 7.95
C PHE A 3 1.96 3.00 8.55
N GLN A 4 1.89 3.10 9.87
CA GLN A 4 0.67 3.38 10.59
C GLN A 4 0.06 4.67 10.03
N GLY A 5 -1.26 4.72 9.89
CA GLY A 5 -1.94 5.88 9.34
C GLY A 5 -1.72 6.10 7.85
N SER A 6 -1.07 5.13 7.19
CA SER A 6 -0.77 5.11 5.76
C SER A 6 0.34 6.04 5.30
N ALA A 7 0.69 7.08 6.04
CA ALA A 7 1.80 8.02 5.79
C ALA A 7 1.82 8.57 4.35
N LEU A 8 0.66 8.81 3.75
CA LEU A 8 0.56 9.36 2.41
C LEU A 8 0.79 10.87 2.42
N PHE A 9 1.30 11.40 1.31
CA PHE A 9 1.45 12.84 1.14
C PHE A 9 0.11 13.46 0.77
N ASP A 10 -0.41 14.32 1.65
CA ASP A 10 -1.74 14.92 1.47
C ASP A 10 -1.82 15.86 0.27
N SER A 11 -0.68 16.40 -0.15
CA SER A 11 -0.61 17.33 -1.29
C SER A 11 -0.48 16.62 -2.64
N MET A 12 -0.43 15.30 -2.64
CA MET A 12 -0.31 14.48 -3.85
C MET A 12 -1.54 13.62 -4.04
N THR A 13 -1.87 13.37 -5.31
CA THR A 13 -2.95 12.42 -5.64
C THR A 13 -2.50 10.99 -5.33
N VAL A 14 -3.42 10.04 -5.42
CA VAL A 14 -3.11 8.60 -5.26
C VAL A 14 -2.01 8.20 -6.24
N LEU A 15 -2.17 8.52 -7.51
CA LEU A 15 -1.18 8.17 -8.53
C LEU A 15 0.19 8.78 -8.22
N GLU A 16 0.23 10.05 -7.85
CA GLU A 16 1.48 10.74 -7.50
C GLU A 16 2.15 10.13 -6.29
N ASN A 17 1.38 9.73 -5.27
CA ASN A 17 1.92 9.07 -4.10
C ASN A 17 2.63 7.77 -4.47
N ILE A 18 2.06 7.00 -5.38
CA ILE A 18 2.63 5.71 -5.77
C ILE A 18 3.82 5.89 -6.70
N ILE A 19 3.79 6.89 -7.57
CA ILE A 19 4.90 7.19 -8.48
C ILE A 19 6.11 7.75 -7.73
N PHE A 20 5.90 8.40 -6.60
CA PHE A 20 6.97 9.06 -5.86
C PHE A 20 8.22 8.18 -5.63
N PRO A 21 8.09 6.95 -5.10
CA PRO A 21 9.27 6.09 -4.94
C PRO A 21 9.95 5.76 -6.27
N LEU A 22 9.20 5.64 -7.35
CA LEU A 22 9.77 5.37 -8.67
C LEU A 22 10.63 6.54 -9.15
N ARG A 23 10.17 7.78 -8.91
CA ARG A 23 10.94 8.97 -9.26
C ARG A 23 12.23 9.07 -8.45
N MET A 24 12.18 8.66 -7.20
CA MET A 24 13.32 8.76 -6.29
C MET A 24 14.36 7.66 -6.52
N PHE A 25 13.93 6.45 -6.86
CA PHE A 25 14.79 5.27 -6.81
C PHE A 25 14.84 4.45 -8.10
N SER A 26 14.25 4.91 -9.19
CA SER A 26 14.34 4.21 -10.47
C SER A 26 14.68 5.16 -11.59
N ASP A 27 15.15 4.59 -12.71
CA ASP A 27 15.47 5.34 -13.92
C ASP A 27 14.38 5.21 -14.99
N ASN A 28 13.19 4.78 -14.59
CA ASN A 28 12.08 4.59 -15.51
C ASN A 28 11.62 5.91 -16.11
N SER A 29 11.14 5.86 -17.34
CA SER A 29 10.51 7.00 -17.99
C SER A 29 9.16 7.30 -17.31
N ASP A 30 8.61 8.49 -17.58
CA ASP A 30 7.30 8.85 -17.03
C ASP A 30 6.22 7.85 -17.41
N SER A 31 6.19 7.39 -18.66
CA SER A 31 5.16 6.43 -19.09
C SER A 31 5.35 5.07 -18.42
N GLU A 32 6.59 4.64 -18.20
CA GLU A 32 6.86 3.41 -17.47
C GLU A 32 6.41 3.51 -16.02
N MET A 33 6.67 4.64 -15.37
CA MET A 33 6.25 4.86 -13.99
C MET A 33 4.73 4.85 -13.85
N ILE A 34 4.02 5.50 -14.77
CA ILE A 34 2.56 5.52 -14.76
C ILE A 34 2.01 4.10 -14.96
N THR A 35 2.56 3.37 -15.92
CA THR A 35 2.13 1.99 -16.18
C THR A 35 2.31 1.13 -14.94
N ARG A 36 3.48 1.20 -14.32
CA ARG A 36 3.76 0.42 -13.12
C ARG A 36 2.86 0.81 -11.95
N ALA A 37 2.65 2.11 -11.75
CA ALA A 37 1.78 2.59 -10.68
C ALA A 37 0.35 2.07 -10.88
N ARG A 38 -0.16 2.09 -12.11
CA ARG A 38 -1.49 1.60 -12.40
C ARG A 38 -1.62 0.09 -12.20
N GLU A 39 -0.56 -0.65 -12.47
CA GLU A 39 -0.53 -2.09 -12.19
C GLU A 39 -0.76 -2.37 -10.71
N VAL A 40 -0.03 -1.67 -9.83
CA VAL A 40 -0.16 -1.91 -8.39
C VAL A 40 -1.47 -1.36 -7.82
N ILE A 41 -1.99 -0.26 -8.37
CA ILE A 41 -3.31 0.26 -7.99
C ILE A 41 -4.37 -0.80 -8.28
N LYS A 42 -4.33 -1.40 -9.45
CA LYS A 42 -5.25 -2.46 -9.82
C LYS A 42 -5.08 -3.68 -8.92
N ARG A 43 -3.84 -4.03 -8.60
CA ARG A 43 -3.57 -5.20 -7.76
C ARG A 43 -4.17 -5.06 -6.36
N VAL A 44 -4.23 -3.85 -5.82
CA VAL A 44 -4.86 -3.62 -4.51
C VAL A 44 -6.35 -3.32 -4.63
N ASP A 45 -6.94 -3.62 -5.79
CA ASP A 45 -8.39 -3.54 -6.03
C ASP A 45 -8.96 -2.12 -5.90
N LEU A 46 -8.17 -1.12 -6.30
CA LEU A 46 -8.64 0.25 -6.37
C LEU A 46 -8.99 0.60 -7.82
N LYS A 47 -10.01 1.44 -7.99
CA LYS A 47 -10.50 1.82 -9.31
C LYS A 47 -10.93 3.28 -9.28
N ASP A 48 -10.57 4.01 -10.35
CA ASP A 48 -10.99 5.40 -10.55
C ASP A 48 -10.56 6.34 -9.41
N VAL A 49 -9.36 6.10 -8.85
CA VAL A 49 -8.83 6.90 -7.74
C VAL A 49 -7.55 7.64 -8.09
N ASP A 50 -7.05 7.52 -9.32
CA ASP A 50 -5.76 8.08 -9.72
C ASP A 50 -5.64 9.56 -9.37
N ASP A 51 -6.69 10.33 -9.62
CA ASP A 51 -6.69 11.78 -9.45
C ASP A 51 -7.24 12.24 -8.09
N LYS A 52 -7.53 11.30 -7.20
CA LYS A 52 -8.05 11.64 -5.88
C LYS A 52 -6.93 11.90 -4.89
N PHE A 53 -7.18 12.81 -3.97
CA PHE A 53 -6.25 13.07 -2.86
C PHE A 53 -6.59 12.17 -1.67
N PRO A 54 -5.62 11.93 -0.75
CA PRO A 54 -5.90 11.09 0.41
C PRO A 54 -7.12 11.51 1.21
N SER A 55 -7.40 12.81 1.31
CA SER A 55 -8.57 13.31 2.04
C SER A 55 -9.89 12.92 1.40
N GLU A 56 -9.88 12.48 0.15
CA GLU A 56 -11.08 12.14 -0.61
C GLU A 56 -11.40 10.65 -0.61
N ILE A 57 -10.59 9.84 0.07
CA ILE A 57 -10.76 8.38 0.09
C ILE A 57 -10.89 7.87 1.53
N SER A 58 -11.44 6.67 1.67
CA SER A 58 -11.65 6.06 2.99
C SER A 58 -10.35 5.60 3.64
N GLY A 59 -10.40 5.30 4.93
CA GLY A 59 -9.25 4.75 5.65
C GLY A 59 -8.74 3.45 5.05
N GLY A 60 -9.65 2.55 4.68
CA GLY A 60 -9.29 1.29 4.03
C GLY A 60 -8.62 1.52 2.69
N MET A 61 -9.13 2.48 1.90
CA MET A 61 -8.52 2.85 0.62
C MET A 61 -7.13 3.44 0.82
N LYS A 62 -6.94 4.28 1.84
CA LYS A 62 -5.61 4.82 2.17
C LYS A 62 -4.62 3.70 2.48
N LYS A 63 -5.05 2.67 3.22
CA LYS A 63 -4.20 1.51 3.53
C LYS A 63 -3.80 0.78 2.24
N ARG A 64 -4.76 0.62 1.32
CA ARG A 64 -4.47 -0.02 0.03
C ARG A 64 -3.47 0.79 -0.80
N VAL A 65 -3.61 2.11 -0.82
CA VAL A 65 -2.66 2.99 -1.52
C VAL A 65 -1.26 2.85 -0.92
N ALA A 66 -1.17 2.81 0.41
CA ALA A 66 0.11 2.65 1.09
C ALA A 66 0.77 1.31 0.75
N ILE A 67 -0.01 0.24 0.66
CA ILE A 67 0.49 -1.07 0.25
C ILE A 67 0.99 -1.00 -1.20
N ALA A 68 0.21 -0.42 -2.10
CA ALA A 68 0.60 -0.27 -3.51
C ALA A 68 1.91 0.51 -3.62
N ARG A 69 2.04 1.62 -2.91
CA ARG A 69 3.27 2.42 -2.90
C ARG A 69 4.47 1.61 -2.40
N ALA A 70 4.25 0.79 -1.38
CA ALA A 70 5.32 -0.02 -0.80
C ALA A 70 5.82 -1.10 -1.75
N ILE A 71 4.96 -1.66 -2.60
CA ILE A 71 5.34 -2.76 -3.50
C ILE A 71 5.76 -2.29 -4.89
N VAL A 72 5.60 -1.01 -5.21
CA VAL A 72 5.84 -0.50 -6.57
C VAL A 72 7.29 -0.69 -7.04
N LEU A 73 8.25 -0.72 -6.10
CA LEU A 73 9.67 -0.93 -6.38
C LEU A 73 10.08 -2.40 -6.33
N ASN A 74 9.14 -3.33 -6.25
CA ASN A 74 9.41 -4.76 -6.15
C ASN A 74 10.36 -5.09 -4.98
N PRO A 75 10.00 -4.72 -3.74
CA PRO A 75 10.89 -4.93 -2.60
C PRO A 75 10.98 -6.42 -2.23
N LYS A 76 12.07 -6.79 -1.54
CA LYS A 76 12.20 -8.13 -0.98
C LYS A 76 11.54 -8.23 0.38
N TYR A 77 11.40 -7.12 1.07
CA TYR A 77 10.84 -7.06 2.42
C TYR A 77 9.77 -5.98 2.49
N LEU A 78 8.70 -6.28 3.21
CA LEU A 78 7.61 -5.36 3.46
C LEU A 78 7.41 -5.27 4.97
N PHE A 79 7.50 -4.06 5.50
CA PHE A 79 7.28 -3.82 6.93
C PHE A 79 5.95 -3.12 7.11
N CYS A 80 5.04 -3.76 7.82
CA CYS A 80 3.71 -3.23 8.08
C CYS A 80 3.57 -2.93 9.57
N ASP A 81 3.44 -1.65 9.91
CA ASP A 81 3.27 -1.22 11.30
C ASP A 81 1.80 -0.93 11.53
N GLU A 82 1.15 -1.82 12.28
CA GLU A 82 -0.28 -1.73 12.60
C GLU A 82 -1.12 -1.49 11.35
N PRO A 83 -1.04 -2.39 10.34
CA PRO A 83 -1.67 -2.15 9.04
C PRO A 83 -3.20 -2.03 9.11
N ASN A 84 -3.81 -2.61 10.13
CA ASN A 84 -5.26 -2.57 10.30
C ASN A 84 -5.71 -1.55 11.37
N SER A 85 -4.79 -0.70 11.84
CA SER A 85 -5.10 0.32 12.83
C SER A 85 -6.12 1.32 12.29
N GLY A 86 -7.12 1.65 13.11
CA GLY A 86 -8.13 2.63 12.73
C GLY A 86 -9.19 2.12 11.78
N LEU A 87 -9.17 0.83 11.46
CA LEU A 87 -10.16 0.22 10.57
C LEU A 87 -11.19 -0.56 11.37
N ASP A 88 -12.41 -0.66 10.84
CA ASP A 88 -13.41 -1.54 11.41
C ASP A 88 -12.96 -3.01 11.23
N PRO A 89 -13.50 -3.95 12.05
CA PRO A 89 -13.03 -5.34 12.01
C PRO A 89 -13.15 -6.00 10.63
N LYS A 90 -14.21 -5.72 9.90
CA LYS A 90 -14.42 -6.30 8.59
C LYS A 90 -13.37 -5.84 7.58
N THR A 91 -13.13 -4.53 7.54
CA THR A 91 -12.12 -3.94 6.66
C THR A 91 -10.73 -4.40 7.05
N ALA A 92 -10.45 -4.50 8.36
CA ALA A 92 -9.15 -4.96 8.84
C ALA A 92 -8.83 -6.37 8.36
N ILE A 93 -9.81 -7.27 8.36
CA ILE A 93 -9.63 -8.64 7.86
C ILE A 93 -9.31 -8.62 6.37
N ILE A 94 -9.99 -7.78 5.59
CA ILE A 94 -9.74 -7.67 4.15
C ILE A 94 -8.32 -7.17 3.88
N ILE A 95 -7.86 -6.18 4.64
CA ILE A 95 -6.50 -5.64 4.47
C ILE A 95 -5.45 -6.69 4.85
N ASP A 96 -5.64 -7.41 5.95
CA ASP A 96 -4.73 -8.48 6.36
C ASP A 96 -4.63 -9.55 5.28
N LYS A 97 -5.76 -9.93 4.70
CA LYS A 97 -5.79 -10.94 3.64
C LYS A 97 -5.08 -10.45 2.39
N LEU A 98 -5.28 -9.18 2.03
CA LEU A 98 -4.59 -8.57 0.89
C LEU A 98 -3.09 -8.61 1.07
N ILE A 99 -2.58 -8.27 2.26
CA ILE A 99 -1.16 -8.31 2.55
C ILE A 99 -0.61 -9.73 2.39
N GLN A 100 -1.34 -10.73 2.89
CA GLN A 100 -0.94 -12.13 2.75
C GLN A 100 -0.85 -12.56 1.29
N GLU A 101 -1.86 -12.21 0.49
CA GLU A 101 -1.88 -12.54 -0.94
C GLU A 101 -0.72 -11.92 -1.68
N ILE A 102 -0.44 -10.64 -1.41
CA ILE A 102 0.66 -9.91 -2.04
C ILE A 102 2.00 -10.51 -1.64
N THR A 103 2.17 -10.89 -0.37
CA THR A 103 3.38 -11.52 0.12
C THR A 103 3.72 -12.77 -0.67
N VAL A 104 2.73 -13.61 -0.93
CA VAL A 104 2.92 -14.85 -1.69
C VAL A 104 3.15 -14.54 -3.17
N GLU A 105 2.32 -13.67 -3.75
CA GLU A 105 2.35 -13.39 -5.18
C GLU A 105 3.67 -12.75 -5.64
N TYR A 106 4.22 -11.84 -4.85
CA TYR A 106 5.44 -11.13 -5.20
C TYR A 106 6.70 -11.68 -4.51
N ASP A 107 6.56 -12.81 -3.82
CA ASP A 107 7.68 -13.43 -3.11
C ASP A 107 8.36 -12.44 -2.15
N ILE A 108 7.54 -11.79 -1.33
CA ILE A 108 8.00 -10.78 -0.36
C ILE A 108 7.99 -11.37 1.03
N THR A 109 9.03 -11.07 1.83
CA THR A 109 9.03 -11.38 3.25
C THR A 109 8.34 -10.23 3.99
N THR A 110 7.22 -10.51 4.64
CA THR A 110 6.45 -9.49 5.34
C THR A 110 6.65 -9.59 6.84
N VAL A 111 6.98 -8.45 7.45
CA VAL A 111 7.08 -8.31 8.90
C VAL A 111 5.95 -7.41 9.36
N ILE A 112 5.09 -7.91 10.23
CA ILE A 112 3.96 -7.16 10.76
C ILE A 112 4.23 -6.81 12.21
N ASN A 113 4.17 -5.52 12.52
CA ASN A 113 4.27 -5.02 13.89
C ASN A 113 2.87 -4.58 14.33
N THR A 114 2.38 -5.19 15.39
CA THR A 114 1.05 -4.87 15.92
C THR A 114 1.05 -4.95 17.43
N HIS A 115 0.17 -4.19 18.06
CA HIS A 115 -0.04 -4.25 19.51
C HIS A 115 -1.04 -5.33 19.89
N ASP A 116 -1.66 -5.99 18.93
CA ASP A 116 -2.57 -7.10 19.17
C ASP A 116 -1.76 -8.39 19.30
N MET A 117 -1.61 -8.86 20.52
CA MET A 117 -0.82 -10.06 20.83
C MET A 117 -1.36 -11.31 20.12
N ASN A 118 -2.65 -11.37 19.87
CA ASN A 118 -3.24 -12.50 19.16
C ASN A 118 -2.80 -12.54 17.70
N SER A 119 -2.65 -11.36 17.09
CA SER A 119 -2.16 -11.26 15.71
C SER A 119 -0.70 -11.65 15.62
N VAL A 120 0.10 -11.29 16.63
CA VAL A 120 1.53 -11.57 16.65
C VAL A 120 1.82 -13.07 16.72
N MET A 121 0.97 -13.82 17.38
CA MET A 121 1.19 -15.26 17.59
C MET A 121 1.07 -16.09 16.31
N GLU A 122 0.47 -15.56 15.30
CA GLU A 122 0.37 -16.23 14.00
C GLU A 122 1.60 -16.00 13.14
#